data_88307e226493ff19d03b6c7b8e822240
#
_entry.id   88307e226493ff19d03b6c7b8e822240
#
_cell.length_a   1.000
_cell.length_b   1.000
_cell.length_c   1.000
_cell.angle_alpha   90.00
_cell.angle_beta   90.00
_cell.angle_gamma   90.00
#
_symmetry.space_group_name_H-M   'P 1'
#
loop_
_entity.id
_entity.type
_entity.pdbx_description
1 polymer ?
#
loop_
_entity_poly.entity_id
_entity_poly.type
_entity_poly.pdbx_seq_one_letter_code
_entity_poly.pdbx_strand_id
1 'polypeptide(L)'
;QSGKVSFKTRMITGSIDGSDLYILDPSGATSHFIWRDPQHILAWTQPKDKRPGFYLFKDKTSEMEQITVGVMTENGHCTYLPGNEWILNDTYPDKQRIQHPYLFHVKSGKKVPLGDFLSPAQYAGEWRCDTHPRFSNDGSMVVVDSPYEDKGRQLHLIDISNCKKI
;
A
#
# COMPACT_ATOMS: atom_id res chain seq x y z
N GLN A 1 16.45 7.27 -6.98
CA GLN A 1 15.90 8.16 -8.01
C GLN A 1 14.57 8.68 -7.49
N SER A 2 14.47 9.98 -7.23
CA SER A 2 13.18 10.65 -7.02
C SER A 2 12.45 10.69 -8.37
N GLY A 3 11.90 9.55 -8.78
CA GLY A 3 11.15 9.46 -10.02
C GLY A 3 9.94 10.39 -9.93
N LYS A 4 9.83 11.35 -10.83
CA LYS A 4 8.58 12.07 -11.06
C LYS A 4 7.49 11.03 -11.27
N VAL A 5 6.49 11.03 -10.40
CA VAL A 5 5.27 10.24 -10.61
C VAL A 5 4.64 10.75 -11.89
N SER A 6 4.58 9.92 -12.92
CA SER A 6 4.08 10.30 -14.25
C SER A 6 2.60 9.98 -14.45
N PHE A 7 1.88 9.64 -13.38
CA PHE A 7 0.44 9.39 -13.46
C PHE A 7 -0.33 10.69 -13.68
N LYS A 8 -1.43 10.60 -14.40
CA LYS A 8 -2.42 11.68 -14.52
C LYS A 8 -3.76 11.20 -13.95
N THR A 9 -3.72 10.77 -12.69
CA THR A 9 -4.85 10.19 -11.97
C THR A 9 -5.45 11.20 -11.01
N ARG A 10 -6.77 11.12 -10.79
CA ARG A 10 -7.47 11.85 -9.74
C ARG A 10 -8.19 10.85 -8.85
N MET A 11 -8.14 11.07 -7.54
CA MET A 11 -8.95 10.28 -6.62
C MET A 11 -10.28 10.96 -6.42
N ILE A 12 -11.35 10.24 -6.70
CA ILE A 12 -12.73 10.73 -6.64
C ILE A 12 -13.51 9.82 -5.69
N THR A 13 -14.31 10.40 -4.83
CA THR A 13 -15.30 9.71 -4.01
C THR A 13 -16.71 10.08 -4.47
N GLY A 14 -17.69 9.24 -4.14
CA GLY A 14 -19.08 9.46 -4.50
C GLY A 14 -20.00 8.44 -3.87
N SER A 15 -21.29 8.66 -3.97
CA SER A 15 -22.30 7.70 -3.55
C SER A 15 -22.41 6.54 -4.55
N ILE A 16 -22.92 5.39 -4.09
CA ILE A 16 -23.04 4.17 -4.91
C ILE A 16 -23.96 4.34 -6.13
N ASP A 17 -24.86 5.29 -6.06
CA ASP A 17 -25.77 5.66 -7.15
C ASP A 17 -25.14 6.63 -8.18
N GLY A 18 -23.85 6.96 -8.00
CA GLY A 18 -23.13 7.90 -8.85
C GLY A 18 -23.35 9.37 -8.52
N SER A 19 -24.13 9.69 -7.51
CA SER A 19 -24.32 11.06 -7.03
C SER A 19 -23.17 11.51 -6.12
N ASP A 20 -23.19 12.81 -5.78
CA ASP A 20 -22.32 13.39 -4.74
C ASP A 20 -20.81 13.17 -5.00
N LEU A 21 -20.41 13.32 -6.27
CA LEU A 21 -19.03 13.16 -6.70
C LEU A 21 -18.15 14.28 -6.14
N TYR A 22 -17.04 13.89 -5.50
CA TYR A 22 -16.06 14.81 -4.93
C TYR A 22 -14.64 14.42 -5.38
N ILE A 23 -13.88 15.38 -5.89
CA ILE A 23 -12.46 15.17 -6.21
C ILE A 23 -11.67 15.32 -4.92
N LEU A 24 -11.25 14.18 -4.35
CA LEU A 24 -10.54 14.16 -3.08
C LEU A 24 -9.05 14.48 -3.25
N ASP A 25 -8.41 13.96 -4.29
CA ASP A 25 -7.03 14.31 -4.65
C ASP A 25 -6.92 14.73 -6.11
N PRO A 26 -6.75 16.06 -6.37
CA PRO A 26 -6.56 16.59 -7.73
C PRO A 26 -5.11 16.56 -8.21
N SER A 27 -4.15 16.06 -7.43
CA SER A 27 -2.69 16.17 -7.69
C SER A 27 -2.25 15.57 -9.03
N GLY A 28 -2.98 14.59 -9.54
CA GLY A 28 -2.60 13.84 -10.73
C GLY A 28 -1.65 12.67 -10.44
N ALA A 29 -1.38 12.39 -9.18
CA ALA A 29 -0.33 11.45 -8.75
C ALA A 29 -0.84 10.34 -7.82
N THR A 30 -2.15 10.25 -7.57
CA THR A 30 -2.71 9.17 -6.74
C THR A 30 -2.51 7.82 -7.41
N SER A 31 -2.01 6.85 -6.64
CA SER A 31 -1.82 5.47 -7.05
C SER A 31 -2.68 4.54 -6.18
N HIS A 32 -2.08 3.79 -5.25
CA HIS A 32 -2.78 2.83 -4.42
C HIS A 32 -3.52 3.53 -3.27
N PHE A 33 -4.71 3.04 -2.96
CA PHE A 33 -5.53 3.59 -1.89
C PHE A 33 -6.38 2.52 -1.21
N ILE A 34 -6.80 2.79 0.02
CA ILE A 34 -7.70 1.96 0.80
C ILE A 34 -8.52 2.82 1.79
N TRP A 35 -9.78 2.51 1.98
CA TRP A 35 -10.55 3.05 3.07
C TRP A 35 -10.02 2.51 4.41
N ARG A 36 -9.70 3.42 5.35
CA ARG A 36 -9.42 3.06 6.73
C ARG A 36 -10.71 2.85 7.52
N ASP A 37 -11.66 3.73 7.30
CA ASP A 37 -12.96 3.79 7.93
C ASP A 37 -13.93 4.57 7.00
N PRO A 38 -15.23 4.70 7.33
CA PRO A 38 -16.19 5.37 6.46
C PRO A 38 -15.89 6.83 6.11
N GLN A 39 -14.92 7.45 6.75
CA GLN A 39 -14.59 8.87 6.57
C GLN A 39 -13.15 9.11 6.10
N HIS A 40 -12.28 8.10 6.13
CA HIS A 40 -10.86 8.32 5.85
C HIS A 40 -10.31 7.32 4.84
N ILE A 41 -9.52 7.85 3.90
CA ILE A 41 -8.85 7.09 2.85
C ILE A 41 -7.35 7.29 2.97
N LEU A 42 -6.60 6.20 3.07
CA LEU A 42 -5.15 6.19 2.91
C LEU A 42 -4.83 6.06 1.43
N ALA A 43 -3.96 6.92 0.91
CA ALA A 43 -3.50 6.81 -0.47
C ALA A 43 -2.02 7.17 -0.61
N TRP A 44 -1.34 6.47 -1.53
CA TRP A 44 -0.05 6.93 -2.04
C TRP A 44 -0.28 8.02 -3.07
N THR A 45 0.30 9.19 -2.84
CA THR A 45 0.19 10.33 -3.73
C THR A 45 1.34 11.32 -3.57
N GLN A 46 1.37 12.33 -4.41
CA GLN A 46 2.23 13.50 -4.28
C GLN A 46 1.37 14.78 -4.38
N PRO A 47 0.78 15.24 -3.28
CA PRO A 47 0.03 16.49 -3.27
C PRO A 47 0.93 17.67 -3.69
N LYS A 48 0.31 18.74 -4.19
CA LYS A 48 1.03 19.93 -4.62
C LYS A 48 1.95 20.44 -3.51
N ASP A 49 3.20 20.75 -3.86
CA ASP A 49 4.25 21.27 -2.97
C ASP A 49 4.62 20.34 -1.80
N LYS A 50 4.28 19.04 -1.90
CA LYS A 50 4.63 18.01 -0.92
C LYS A 50 5.47 16.89 -1.54
N ARG A 51 6.09 16.10 -0.67
CA ARG A 51 6.85 14.89 -1.12
C ARG A 51 5.88 13.75 -1.41
N PRO A 52 6.26 12.81 -2.31
CA PRO A 52 5.51 11.57 -2.45
C PRO A 52 5.45 10.82 -1.12
N GLY A 53 4.32 10.17 -0.86
CA GLY A 53 4.14 9.39 0.36
C GLY A 53 2.70 8.92 0.56
N PHE A 54 2.47 8.27 1.69
CA PHE A 54 1.13 7.89 2.10
C PHE A 54 0.48 9.02 2.88
N TYR A 55 -0.68 9.44 2.40
CA TYR A 55 -1.49 10.50 3.00
C TYR A 55 -2.85 9.93 3.40
N LEU A 56 -3.28 10.27 4.60
CA LEU A 56 -4.62 9.99 5.07
C LEU A 56 -5.51 11.20 4.80
N PHE A 57 -6.50 11.01 3.96
CA PHE A 57 -7.49 12.02 3.59
C PHE A 57 -8.76 11.82 4.38
N LYS A 58 -9.40 12.92 4.78
CA LYS A 58 -10.77 12.89 5.26
C LYS A 58 -11.72 13.16 4.10
N ASP A 59 -12.62 12.22 3.86
CA ASP A 59 -13.52 12.27 2.71
C ASP A 59 -14.33 13.55 2.65
N LYS A 60 -14.53 14.08 1.43
CA LYS A 60 -15.29 15.30 1.14
C LYS A 60 -14.81 16.56 1.86
N THR A 61 -13.54 16.57 2.25
CA THR A 61 -12.88 17.75 2.84
C THR A 61 -11.52 17.99 2.19
N SER A 62 -10.88 19.10 2.51
CA SER A 62 -9.48 19.37 2.16
C SER A 62 -8.48 18.88 3.21
N GLU A 63 -8.96 18.21 4.27
CA GLU A 63 -8.10 17.73 5.35
C GLU A 63 -7.29 16.52 4.88
N MET A 64 -5.97 16.59 5.04
CA MET A 64 -5.07 15.46 4.80
C MET A 64 -3.83 15.56 5.66
N GLU A 65 -3.29 14.42 6.07
CA GLU A 65 -2.03 14.34 6.80
C GLU A 65 -1.13 13.24 6.24
N GLN A 66 0.18 13.45 6.27
CA GLN A 66 1.15 12.40 5.95
C GLN A 66 1.40 11.55 7.20
N ILE A 67 0.97 10.29 7.19
CA ILE A 67 0.98 9.48 8.42
C ILE A 67 2.23 8.62 8.60
N THR A 68 3.09 8.51 7.59
CA THR A 68 4.18 7.52 7.57
C THR A 68 5.54 8.13 7.24
N VAL A 69 5.77 9.36 7.72
CA VAL A 69 6.98 10.12 7.40
C VAL A 69 8.26 9.33 7.71
N GLY A 70 9.09 9.13 6.68
CA GLY A 70 10.40 8.50 6.82
C GLY A 70 10.41 6.98 6.95
N VAL A 71 9.24 6.30 6.99
CA VAL A 71 9.18 4.84 7.15
C VAL A 71 8.57 4.16 5.92
N MET A 72 7.36 4.53 5.52
CA MET A 72 6.73 4.03 4.29
C MET A 72 7.04 4.99 3.15
N THR A 73 8.24 4.90 2.61
CA THR A 73 8.79 5.87 1.63
C THR A 73 8.60 5.45 0.18
N GLU A 74 8.03 4.28 -0.05
CA GLU A 74 7.83 3.70 -1.37
C GLU A 74 6.37 3.34 -1.60
N ASN A 75 5.92 3.48 -2.84
CA ASN A 75 4.59 3.09 -3.29
C ASN A 75 4.40 1.57 -3.15
N GLY A 76 3.20 1.14 -2.80
CA GLY A 76 2.86 -0.28 -2.65
C GLY A 76 1.36 -0.49 -2.41
N HIS A 77 0.96 -1.75 -2.31
CA HIS A 77 -0.43 -2.19 -2.21
C HIS A 77 -0.91 -2.19 -0.75
N CYS A 78 -1.18 -0.97 -0.25
CA CYS A 78 -1.53 -0.77 1.15
C CYS A 78 -2.94 -1.28 1.51
N THR A 79 -3.09 -1.81 2.73
CA THR A 79 -4.37 -2.09 3.37
C THR A 79 -4.23 -2.00 4.89
N TYR A 80 -5.34 -1.69 5.60
CA TYR A 80 -5.36 -1.75 7.06
C TYR A 80 -5.72 -3.16 7.52
N LEU A 81 -5.05 -3.66 8.57
CA LEU A 81 -5.50 -4.82 9.30
C LEU A 81 -6.72 -4.47 10.17
N PRO A 82 -7.50 -5.48 10.62
CA PRO A 82 -8.58 -5.25 11.58
C PRO A 82 -8.10 -4.43 12.79
N GLY A 83 -8.91 -3.45 13.21
CA GLY A 83 -8.57 -2.51 14.28
C GLY A 83 -7.82 -1.25 13.84
N ASN A 84 -7.38 -1.16 12.59
CA ASN A 84 -6.73 0.03 11.98
C ASN A 84 -5.43 0.49 12.65
N GLU A 85 -4.83 -0.34 13.52
CA GLU A 85 -3.55 -0.03 14.16
C GLU A 85 -2.36 -0.37 13.28
N TRP A 86 -2.53 -1.31 12.37
CA TRP A 86 -1.49 -1.79 11.47
C TRP A 86 -1.86 -1.58 10.01
N ILE A 87 -0.90 -1.14 9.22
CA ILE A 87 -0.96 -1.13 7.76
C ILE A 87 -0.10 -2.27 7.24
N LEU A 88 -0.68 -3.13 6.41
CA LEU A 88 0.03 -4.09 5.59
C LEU A 88 0.34 -3.41 4.25
N ASN A 89 1.59 -3.45 3.83
CA ASN A 89 2.04 -2.89 2.55
C ASN A 89 3.14 -3.73 1.94
N ASP A 90 3.46 -3.49 0.69
CA ASP A 90 4.59 -4.08 -0.01
C ASP A 90 5.43 -3.01 -0.72
N THR A 91 6.43 -3.45 -1.47
CA THR A 91 7.18 -2.61 -2.41
C THR A 91 7.16 -3.21 -3.81
N TYR A 92 7.39 -2.39 -4.82
CA TYR A 92 7.82 -2.91 -6.12
C TYR A 92 9.23 -3.50 -6.02
N PRO A 93 9.64 -4.35 -7.01
CA PRO A 93 10.99 -4.92 -7.01
C PRO A 93 12.07 -3.83 -6.96
N ASP A 94 12.99 -3.96 -6.03
CA ASP A 94 14.18 -3.11 -5.93
C ASP A 94 15.21 -3.43 -7.04
N LYS A 95 16.43 -2.89 -6.92
CA LYS A 95 17.52 -3.13 -7.89
C LYS A 95 17.98 -4.58 -7.94
N GLN A 96 17.82 -5.31 -6.84
CA GLN A 96 18.11 -6.73 -6.72
C GLN A 96 16.91 -7.60 -7.10
N ARG A 97 15.83 -6.97 -7.56
CA ARG A 97 14.56 -7.62 -7.90
C ARG A 97 13.85 -8.24 -6.69
N ILE A 98 14.06 -7.70 -5.50
CA ILE A 98 13.40 -8.15 -4.28
C ILE A 98 12.19 -7.25 -3.99
N GLN A 99 11.07 -7.86 -3.64
CA GLN A 99 9.86 -7.22 -3.14
C GLN A 99 9.77 -7.46 -1.62
N HIS A 100 9.37 -6.43 -0.88
CA HIS A 100 9.42 -6.41 0.58
C HIS A 100 8.02 -6.16 1.16
N PRO A 101 7.17 -7.19 1.37
CA PRO A 101 5.96 -7.04 2.16
C PRO A 101 6.30 -6.79 3.64
N TYR A 102 5.52 -5.93 4.29
CA TYR A 102 5.76 -5.56 5.68
C TYR A 102 4.49 -5.07 6.38
N LEU A 103 4.53 -5.10 7.71
CA LEU A 103 3.57 -4.42 8.57
C LEU A 103 4.15 -3.09 9.07
N PHE A 104 3.30 -2.09 9.17
CA PHE A 104 3.63 -0.79 9.77
C PHE A 104 2.63 -0.47 10.88
N HIS A 105 3.12 -0.26 12.09
CA HIS A 105 2.27 0.15 13.22
C HIS A 105 2.11 1.66 13.24
N VAL A 106 0.89 2.12 13.02
CA VAL A 106 0.57 3.55 12.83
C VAL A 106 1.01 4.40 14.02
N LYS A 107 0.74 3.95 15.24
CA LYS A 107 0.99 4.72 16.46
C LYS A 107 2.46 4.80 16.85
N SER A 108 3.22 3.70 16.74
CA SER A 108 4.63 3.67 17.16
C SER A 108 5.62 3.94 16.03
N GLY A 109 5.16 3.91 14.77
CA GLY A 109 6.05 3.99 13.61
C GLY A 109 6.90 2.73 13.37
N LYS A 110 6.65 1.63 14.11
CA LYS A 110 7.39 0.38 13.98
C LYS A 110 7.08 -0.29 12.64
N LYS A 111 8.12 -0.65 11.88
CA LYS A 111 8.05 -1.46 10.67
C LYS A 111 8.50 -2.90 10.97
N VAL A 112 7.71 -3.88 10.56
CA VAL A 112 8.00 -5.31 10.74
C VAL A 112 8.04 -5.95 9.35
N PRO A 113 9.22 -6.37 8.84
CA PRO A 113 9.31 -7.08 7.56
C PRO A 113 8.66 -8.46 7.66
N LEU A 114 8.02 -8.89 6.58
CA LEU A 114 7.37 -10.20 6.48
C LEU A 114 8.15 -11.18 5.61
N GLY A 115 9.18 -10.73 4.92
CA GLY A 115 10.05 -11.55 4.08
C GLY A 115 10.58 -10.77 2.88
N ASP A 116 11.48 -11.42 2.16
CA ASP A 116 12.10 -10.91 0.94
C ASP A 116 11.75 -11.87 -0.20
N PHE A 117 11.03 -11.35 -1.22
CA PHE A 117 10.49 -12.16 -2.31
C PHE A 117 11.18 -11.78 -3.61
N LEU A 118 12.02 -12.67 -4.12
CA LEU A 118 12.65 -12.49 -5.43
C LEU A 118 11.59 -12.51 -6.53
N SER A 119 11.59 -11.49 -7.38
CA SER A 119 10.80 -11.41 -8.61
C SER A 119 11.76 -11.54 -9.80
N PRO A 120 12.00 -12.75 -10.35
CA PRO A 120 12.94 -12.96 -11.45
C PRO A 120 12.66 -12.05 -12.66
N ALA A 121 13.69 -11.75 -13.47
CA ALA A 121 13.61 -10.74 -14.52
C ALA A 121 12.55 -11.03 -15.60
N GLN A 122 12.20 -12.30 -15.83
CA GLN A 122 11.12 -12.69 -16.74
C GLN A 122 9.73 -12.20 -16.28
N TYR A 123 9.57 -11.93 -14.99
CA TYR A 123 8.32 -11.37 -14.44
C TYR A 123 8.37 -9.82 -14.51
N ALA A 124 8.24 -9.28 -15.72
CA ALA A 124 8.23 -7.85 -16.01
C ALA A 124 7.13 -7.51 -17.02
N GLY A 125 6.81 -6.23 -17.17
CA GLY A 125 5.74 -5.77 -18.07
C GLY A 125 4.39 -6.41 -17.73
N GLU A 126 3.72 -6.99 -18.70
CA GLU A 126 2.42 -7.66 -18.54
C GLU A 126 2.52 -8.94 -17.71
N TRP A 127 3.69 -9.56 -17.64
CA TRP A 127 3.96 -10.77 -16.84
C TRP A 127 4.37 -10.45 -15.40
N ARG A 128 4.39 -9.17 -15.02
CA ARG A 128 4.76 -8.75 -13.66
C ARG A 128 3.90 -9.47 -12.61
N CYS A 129 4.55 -9.92 -11.55
CA CYS A 129 3.93 -10.51 -10.39
C CYS A 129 4.25 -9.63 -9.18
N ASP A 130 3.29 -8.83 -8.76
CA ASP A 130 3.39 -8.04 -7.54
C ASP A 130 2.90 -8.87 -6.36
N THR A 131 3.44 -8.64 -5.18
CA THR A 131 3.09 -9.44 -3.99
C THR A 131 1.65 -9.25 -3.53
N HIS A 132 1.04 -8.09 -3.81
CA HIS A 132 -0.38 -7.78 -3.52
C HIS A 132 -0.86 -8.39 -2.20
N PRO A 133 -0.25 -8.04 -1.07
CA PRO A 133 -0.51 -8.71 0.19
C PRO A 133 -1.97 -8.55 0.63
N ARG A 134 -2.55 -9.64 1.13
CA ARG A 134 -3.90 -9.69 1.70
C ARG A 134 -3.84 -10.40 3.04
N PHE A 135 -4.74 -10.07 3.94
CA PHE A 135 -4.81 -10.66 5.28
C PHE A 135 -6.08 -11.51 5.46
N SER A 136 -6.03 -12.48 6.38
CA SER A 136 -7.20 -13.24 6.83
C SER A 136 -8.14 -12.37 7.67
N ASN A 137 -9.43 -12.72 7.71
CA ASN A 137 -10.45 -11.94 8.42
C ASN A 137 -10.12 -11.68 9.90
N ASP A 138 -9.41 -12.59 10.55
CA ASP A 138 -8.94 -12.45 11.93
C ASP A 138 -7.61 -11.69 12.05
N GLY A 139 -7.00 -11.35 10.91
CA GLY A 139 -5.72 -10.63 10.86
C GLY A 139 -4.53 -11.45 11.36
N SER A 140 -4.61 -12.79 11.42
CA SER A 140 -3.52 -13.66 11.88
C SER A 140 -2.58 -14.10 10.76
N MET A 141 -3.05 -14.08 9.51
CA MET A 141 -2.31 -14.57 8.35
C MET A 141 -2.23 -13.49 7.26
N VAL A 142 -1.16 -13.52 6.50
CA VAL A 142 -1.00 -12.75 5.26
C VAL A 142 -0.72 -13.72 4.11
N VAL A 143 -1.36 -13.49 2.97
CA VAL A 143 -1.02 -14.15 1.72
C VAL A 143 -0.38 -13.15 0.77
N VAL A 144 0.66 -13.58 0.07
CA VAL A 144 1.33 -12.83 -1.00
C VAL A 144 1.42 -13.68 -2.27
N ASP A 145 1.34 -13.05 -3.43
CA ASP A 145 1.58 -13.68 -4.73
C ASP A 145 3.05 -13.47 -5.14
N SER A 146 3.77 -14.55 -5.43
CA SER A 146 5.19 -14.42 -5.80
C SER A 146 5.71 -15.61 -6.60
N PRO A 147 6.63 -15.38 -7.56
CA PRO A 147 7.39 -16.43 -8.22
C PRO A 147 8.70 -16.77 -7.47
N TYR A 148 8.79 -16.48 -6.20
CA TYR A 148 10.01 -16.49 -5.36
C TYR A 148 10.86 -17.76 -5.50
N GLU A 149 10.27 -18.95 -5.57
CA GLU A 149 10.98 -20.22 -5.66
C GLU A 149 11.21 -20.72 -7.10
N ASP A 150 11.00 -19.86 -8.10
CA ASP A 150 11.10 -20.18 -9.54
C ASP A 150 10.21 -21.35 -10.02
N LYS A 151 9.13 -21.60 -9.29
CA LYS A 151 8.07 -22.58 -9.61
C LYS A 151 6.87 -21.97 -10.31
N GLY A 152 7.06 -20.79 -10.93
CA GLY A 152 5.98 -19.96 -11.43
C GLY A 152 5.33 -19.17 -10.29
N ARG A 153 4.19 -18.52 -10.57
CA ARG A 153 3.44 -17.76 -9.56
C ARG A 153 2.81 -18.69 -8.55
N GLN A 154 3.07 -18.44 -7.29
CA GLN A 154 2.53 -19.18 -6.14
C GLN A 154 1.94 -18.22 -5.12
N LEU A 155 0.98 -18.69 -4.35
CA LEU A 155 0.50 -18.02 -3.15
C LEU A 155 1.33 -18.50 -1.95
N HIS A 156 1.95 -17.55 -1.26
CA HIS A 156 2.72 -17.82 -0.04
C HIS A 156 1.92 -17.33 1.17
N LEU A 157 1.74 -18.20 2.16
CA LEU A 157 1.01 -17.89 3.39
C LEU A 157 2.00 -17.61 4.51
N ILE A 158 1.82 -16.47 5.19
CA ILE A 158 2.69 -15.99 6.26
C ILE A 158 1.88 -15.87 7.54
N ASP A 159 2.27 -16.56 8.60
CA ASP A 159 1.69 -16.39 9.92
C ASP A 159 2.24 -15.13 10.59
N ILE A 160 1.37 -14.18 10.90
CA ILE A 160 1.68 -12.90 11.52
C ILE A 160 1.15 -12.78 12.95
N SER A 161 0.66 -13.86 13.55
CA SER A 161 0.06 -13.84 14.91
C SER A 161 1.04 -13.31 15.96
N ASN A 162 2.34 -13.56 15.79
CA ASN A 162 3.40 -13.09 16.69
C ASN A 162 4.07 -11.78 16.27
N CYS A 163 3.83 -11.28 15.05
CA CYS A 163 4.49 -10.09 14.53
C CYS A 163 3.94 -8.79 15.13
N LYS A 164 2.74 -8.82 15.67
CA LYS A 164 2.01 -7.64 16.19
C LYS A 164 2.25 -7.36 17.69
N LYS A 165 3.16 -8.10 18.31
CA LYS A 165 3.56 -7.83 19.70
C LYS A 165 4.47 -6.58 19.73
N ILE A 166 3.99 -5.51 20.37
CA ILE A 166 4.69 -4.23 20.51
C ILE A 166 5.21 -4.12 21.95
#